data_b71d09b5b96e6bd9fb6a53980b28facc
#
_entry.id   b71d09b5b96e6bd9fb6a53980b28facc
#
_cell.length_a   1.000
_cell.length_b   1.000
_cell.length_c   1.000
_cell.angle_alpha   90.00
_cell.angle_beta   90.00
_cell.angle_gamma   90.00
#
_symmetry.space_group_name_H-M   'P 1'
#
loop_
_entity.id
_entity.type
_entity.pdbx_description
1 polymer ?
#
loop_
_entity_poly.entity_id
_entity_poly.type
_entity_poly.pdbx_seq_one_letter_code
_entity_poly.pdbx_strand_id
1 'polypeptide(L)'
;CGIGAGGFMVIYRASTNTSEVIDFMCTAPNCAEYQLYSTNDDEGRFVIRVEGQHNQIGHRSIATPGALRGFEMAHNRYGKLPMQILLEPAIDKAKRGFPVSYKGALRMKRTAKILSMTDACKAQYLKPDGNPYKEGEFIKNDDYAAVLEEIGRSGNASFYNGSISELIEKEMKDNDGFLKSADLKTYLAIQKKPAKFEFLGNKVITAPPPSTGSLVFSGLRALMNLTEQTDHQELLARAMLKMFSDRRRGFGNLQGEGTAHTAESAETTSLCTLDNEGNAVCLTYSNNNHSGVVIPGTGILMNNQMALFSPWPNNPNEVSKGKRPVSSMMPSIILKNNSVKLVLGASGSTRIPTSLMQVLYRFFLQNKSLIDAITEPKLHAESETLLADEDLHEKAMPLAKKLGLRYQNSPGRDTSMGVVQAIQLDTGNLATAVGDPRARGKGLVI
;
A
#
# COMPACT_ATOMS: atom_id res chain seq x y z
N CYS A 1 -0.65 3.99 8.46
CA CYS A 1 -1.96 4.16 7.79
C CYS A 1 -3.03 4.47 8.82
N GLY A 2 -4.10 5.13 8.39
CA GLY A 2 -5.25 5.47 9.20
C GLY A 2 -6.46 5.78 8.31
N ILE A 3 -7.47 6.45 8.88
CA ILE A 3 -8.70 6.77 8.14
C ILE A 3 -8.51 7.82 7.04
N GLY A 4 -7.39 8.56 7.03
CA GLY A 4 -6.99 9.47 5.96
C GLY A 4 -6.44 8.79 4.70
N ALA A 5 -6.47 7.45 4.60
CA ALA A 5 -5.87 6.62 3.56
C ALA A 5 -6.86 6.18 2.47
N GLY A 6 -6.33 5.41 1.49
CA GLY A 6 -7.10 4.70 0.49
C GLY A 6 -6.44 3.38 0.08
N GLY A 7 -7.20 2.47 -0.55
CA GLY A 7 -6.68 1.15 -0.91
C GLY A 7 -7.68 0.20 -1.54
N PHE A 8 -7.41 -1.11 -1.40
CA PHE A 8 -8.22 -2.19 -1.93
C PHE A 8 -8.44 -3.30 -0.90
N MET A 9 -9.61 -3.91 -0.94
CA MET A 9 -9.96 -5.11 -0.18
C MET A 9 -10.47 -6.17 -1.15
N VAL A 10 -9.84 -7.34 -1.17
CA VAL A 10 -10.30 -8.52 -1.91
C VAL A 10 -10.99 -9.45 -0.92
N ILE A 11 -12.20 -9.86 -1.25
CA ILE A 11 -13.05 -10.69 -0.40
C ILE A 11 -13.41 -11.95 -1.18
N TYR A 12 -13.28 -13.12 -0.56
CA TYR A 12 -13.78 -14.40 -1.04
C TYR A 12 -14.74 -15.00 -0.02
N ARG A 13 -15.89 -15.45 -0.48
CA ARG A 13 -16.90 -16.13 0.32
C ARG A 13 -17.01 -17.59 -0.12
N ALA A 14 -16.65 -18.50 0.78
CA ALA A 14 -16.61 -19.93 0.49
C ALA A 14 -18.01 -20.51 0.26
N SER A 15 -18.99 -20.12 1.07
CA SER A 15 -20.36 -20.65 1.00
C SER A 15 -21.07 -20.41 -0.33
N THR A 16 -20.69 -19.34 -1.04
CA THR A 16 -21.27 -18.96 -2.35
C THR A 16 -20.28 -19.09 -3.49
N ASN A 17 -19.02 -19.42 -3.19
CA ASN A 17 -17.91 -19.42 -4.17
C ASN A 17 -17.84 -18.09 -4.96
N THR A 18 -18.06 -16.98 -4.28
CA THR A 18 -18.05 -15.65 -4.88
C THR A 18 -16.87 -14.83 -4.41
N SER A 19 -16.42 -13.92 -5.26
CA SER A 19 -15.34 -12.99 -4.93
C SER A 19 -15.63 -11.60 -5.47
N GLU A 20 -15.23 -10.60 -4.70
CA GLU A 20 -15.36 -9.18 -5.07
C GLU A 20 -14.16 -8.37 -4.59
N VAL A 21 -14.08 -7.17 -5.10
CA VAL A 21 -13.10 -6.16 -4.66
C VAL A 21 -13.84 -4.89 -4.27
N ILE A 22 -13.50 -4.37 -3.12
CA ILE A 22 -13.87 -3.01 -2.72
C ILE A 22 -12.68 -2.12 -3.03
N ASP A 23 -12.86 -1.22 -4.00
CA ASP A 23 -11.89 -0.18 -4.36
C ASP A 23 -12.24 1.11 -3.60
N PHE A 24 -11.43 1.45 -2.66
CA PHE A 24 -11.50 2.67 -1.86
C PHE A 24 -10.21 3.49 -1.97
N MET A 25 -9.52 3.44 -3.12
CA MET A 25 -8.42 4.35 -3.42
C MET A 25 -8.84 5.80 -3.25
N CYS A 26 -7.93 6.63 -2.78
CA CYS A 26 -8.19 8.06 -2.77
C CYS A 26 -8.48 8.57 -4.18
N THR A 27 -9.25 9.65 -4.27
CA THR A 27 -9.55 10.30 -5.56
C THR A 27 -8.93 11.69 -5.60
N ALA A 28 -8.51 12.12 -6.78
CA ALA A 28 -8.13 13.52 -6.97
C ALA A 28 -9.31 14.46 -6.66
N PRO A 29 -9.10 15.60 -5.99
CA PRO A 29 -10.15 16.58 -5.71
C PRO A 29 -10.85 17.08 -6.98
N ASN A 30 -12.06 17.64 -6.85
CA ASN A 30 -12.85 18.11 -7.99
C ASN A 30 -12.23 19.28 -8.77
N CYS A 31 -11.29 20.01 -8.18
CA CYS A 31 -10.52 21.06 -8.85
C CYS A 31 -9.28 20.51 -9.61
N ALA A 32 -9.04 19.20 -9.56
CA ALA A 32 -7.81 18.62 -10.09
C ALA A 32 -7.81 18.50 -11.62
N GLU A 33 -6.82 19.13 -12.23
CA GLU A 33 -6.49 19.05 -13.66
C GLU A 33 -4.98 18.82 -13.80
N TYR A 34 -4.50 18.43 -14.99
CA TYR A 34 -3.07 18.21 -15.22
C TYR A 34 -2.20 19.45 -14.93
N GLN A 35 -2.77 20.65 -15.07
CA GLN A 35 -2.13 21.94 -14.78
C GLN A 35 -2.08 22.30 -13.29
N LEU A 36 -2.63 21.44 -12.41
CA LEU A 36 -2.68 21.69 -10.97
C LEU A 36 -1.30 21.95 -10.33
N TYR A 37 -0.27 21.40 -10.94
CA TYR A 37 1.11 21.53 -10.46
C TYR A 37 2.01 22.12 -11.54
N SER A 38 2.83 23.10 -11.17
CA SER A 38 3.93 23.56 -11.98
C SER A 38 5.03 22.50 -12.01
N THR A 39 5.52 22.18 -13.19
CA THR A 39 6.60 21.22 -13.38
C THR A 39 7.85 21.94 -13.88
N ASN A 40 8.98 21.67 -13.24
CA ASN A 40 10.26 22.32 -13.57
C ASN A 40 11.08 21.49 -14.56
N ASP A 41 10.47 20.73 -15.50
CA ASP A 41 11.33 19.86 -16.25
C ASP A 41 10.97 19.40 -17.63
N ASP A 42 12.08 19.03 -18.30
CA ASP A 42 12.17 18.39 -19.59
C ASP A 42 11.40 17.08 -19.66
N GLU A 43 10.57 16.94 -20.66
CA GLU A 43 10.00 15.68 -21.11
C GLU A 43 11.12 14.64 -21.26
N GLY A 44 11.03 13.55 -20.51
CA GLY A 44 11.93 12.41 -20.67
C GLY A 44 12.74 11.98 -19.45
N ARG A 45 12.68 12.68 -18.33
CA ARG A 45 13.27 12.20 -17.07
C ARG A 45 12.33 11.29 -16.32
N PHE A 46 12.87 10.20 -15.76
CA PHE A 46 12.14 9.23 -14.95
C PHE A 46 11.61 9.79 -13.62
N VAL A 47 12.05 10.97 -13.22
CA VAL A 47 11.64 11.64 -11.98
C VAL A 47 10.80 12.85 -12.32
N ILE A 48 9.52 12.77 -12.04
CA ILE A 48 8.61 13.89 -12.16
C ILE A 48 8.84 14.82 -10.97
N ARG A 49 9.45 15.98 -11.23
CA ARG A 49 9.64 17.02 -10.23
C ARG A 49 8.55 18.07 -10.36
N VAL A 50 7.66 18.10 -9.38
CA VAL A 50 6.75 19.21 -9.20
C VAL A 50 7.46 20.28 -8.38
N GLU A 51 7.30 21.54 -8.76
CA GLU A 51 7.83 22.68 -8.02
C GLU A 51 7.44 22.60 -6.55
N GLY A 52 8.38 22.86 -5.63
CA GLY A 52 8.15 22.78 -4.20
C GLY A 52 7.73 21.41 -3.66
N GLN A 53 7.75 20.36 -4.49
CA GLN A 53 7.26 19.03 -4.14
C GLN A 53 5.79 19.02 -3.67
N HIS A 54 4.97 19.97 -4.12
CA HIS A 54 3.59 20.18 -3.66
C HIS A 54 2.67 18.98 -3.89
N ASN A 55 2.98 18.08 -4.78
CA ASN A 55 2.25 16.82 -4.95
C ASN A 55 2.69 15.72 -3.96
N GLN A 56 3.81 15.90 -3.24
CA GLN A 56 4.36 14.91 -2.31
C GLN A 56 4.18 15.28 -0.85
N ILE A 57 4.29 16.55 -0.51
CA ILE A 57 4.28 17.05 0.87
C ILE A 57 3.34 18.25 1.01
N GLY A 58 2.78 18.41 2.22
CA GLY A 58 1.86 19.49 2.54
C GLY A 58 0.44 19.28 2.05
N HIS A 59 -0.39 20.30 2.22
CA HIS A 59 -1.83 20.26 2.00
C HIS A 59 -2.24 19.97 0.54
N ARG A 60 -1.44 20.44 -0.42
CA ARG A 60 -1.68 20.22 -1.87
C ARG A 60 -1.42 18.76 -2.33
N SER A 61 -0.75 17.95 -1.50
CA SER A 61 -0.49 16.55 -1.80
C SER A 61 -1.65 15.61 -1.42
N ILE A 62 -2.68 16.12 -0.73
CA ILE A 62 -3.75 15.34 -0.15
C ILE A 62 -4.82 15.05 -1.20
N ALA A 63 -5.09 13.76 -1.41
CA ALA A 63 -6.24 13.27 -2.19
C ALA A 63 -7.42 12.96 -1.26
N THR A 64 -8.64 12.93 -1.80
CA THR A 64 -9.87 12.62 -1.04
C THR A 64 -9.79 11.22 -0.43
N PRO A 65 -9.80 11.06 0.91
CA PRO A 65 -9.66 9.77 1.57
C PRO A 65 -10.83 8.84 1.33
N GLY A 66 -10.52 7.55 1.13
CA GLY A 66 -11.53 6.52 0.86
C GLY A 66 -11.68 5.44 1.93
N ALA A 67 -10.75 5.34 2.88
CA ALA A 67 -10.66 4.20 3.80
C ALA A 67 -11.96 3.93 4.56
N LEU A 68 -12.56 4.94 5.18
CA LEU A 68 -13.80 4.77 5.95
C LEU A 68 -14.98 4.32 5.07
N ARG A 69 -15.12 4.82 3.85
CA ARG A 69 -16.17 4.34 2.92
C ARG A 69 -15.93 2.91 2.49
N GLY A 70 -14.66 2.50 2.32
CA GLY A 70 -14.33 1.10 2.04
C GLY A 70 -14.66 0.17 3.19
N PHE A 71 -14.33 0.56 4.42
CA PHE A 71 -14.65 -0.20 5.62
C PHE A 71 -16.15 -0.25 5.90
N GLU A 72 -16.86 0.86 5.74
CA GLU A 72 -18.33 0.93 5.84
C GLU A 72 -19.01 -0.02 4.85
N MET A 73 -18.58 0.01 3.57
CA MET A 73 -19.13 -0.87 2.55
C MET A 73 -18.92 -2.35 2.89
N ALA A 74 -17.72 -2.73 3.36
CA ALA A 74 -17.42 -4.09 3.79
C ALA A 74 -18.27 -4.49 5.01
N HIS A 75 -18.34 -3.61 6.00
CA HIS A 75 -19.09 -3.84 7.23
C HIS A 75 -20.60 -3.99 6.97
N ASN A 76 -21.20 -3.09 6.21
CA ASN A 76 -22.65 -3.14 5.89
C ASN A 76 -23.05 -4.40 5.12
N ARG A 77 -22.11 -5.02 4.38
CA ARG A 77 -22.38 -6.22 3.57
C ARG A 77 -22.08 -7.52 4.31
N TYR A 78 -21.06 -7.54 5.16
CA TYR A 78 -20.48 -8.75 5.72
C TYR A 78 -20.24 -8.69 7.22
N GLY A 79 -20.29 -7.50 7.82
CA GLY A 79 -20.10 -7.32 9.26
C GLY A 79 -21.21 -7.96 10.09
N LYS A 80 -20.82 -8.66 11.16
CA LYS A 80 -21.75 -9.26 12.14
C LYS A 80 -21.78 -8.48 13.45
N LEU A 81 -20.65 -7.87 13.83
CA LEU A 81 -20.53 -7.10 15.07
C LEU A 81 -20.81 -5.62 14.83
N PRO A 82 -21.40 -4.90 15.77
CA PRO A 82 -21.54 -3.44 15.68
C PRO A 82 -20.17 -2.75 15.47
N MET A 83 -20.14 -1.69 14.65
CA MET A 83 -18.91 -0.94 14.36
C MET A 83 -18.27 -0.39 15.64
N GLN A 84 -19.07 0.00 16.61
CA GLN A 84 -18.60 0.49 17.91
C GLN A 84 -17.71 -0.55 18.61
N ILE A 85 -18.13 -1.80 18.66
CA ILE A 85 -17.36 -2.91 19.27
C ILE A 85 -16.06 -3.15 18.50
N LEU A 86 -16.11 -3.07 17.15
CA LEU A 86 -14.92 -3.26 16.31
C LEU A 86 -13.88 -2.16 16.49
N LEU A 87 -14.29 -0.95 16.85
CA LEU A 87 -13.41 0.19 17.08
C LEU A 87 -12.84 0.27 18.50
N GLU A 88 -13.47 -0.38 19.49
CA GLU A 88 -13.02 -0.34 20.91
C GLU A 88 -11.51 -0.59 21.10
N PRO A 89 -10.90 -1.64 20.48
CA PRO A 89 -9.48 -1.88 20.67
C PRO A 89 -8.59 -0.74 20.13
N ALA A 90 -9.01 -0.10 19.04
CA ALA A 90 -8.28 1.03 18.45
C ALA A 90 -8.43 2.29 19.32
N ILE A 91 -9.62 2.55 19.81
CA ILE A 91 -9.93 3.66 20.75
C ILE A 91 -9.11 3.50 22.04
N ASP A 92 -9.11 2.31 22.63
CA ASP A 92 -8.32 2.02 23.84
C ASP A 92 -6.82 2.29 23.62
N LYS A 93 -6.26 1.80 22.50
CA LYS A 93 -4.86 2.06 22.15
C LYS A 93 -4.56 3.52 21.92
N ALA A 94 -5.44 4.26 21.26
CA ALA A 94 -5.26 5.69 21.05
C ALA A 94 -5.27 6.47 22.38
N LYS A 95 -6.16 6.14 23.31
CA LYS A 95 -6.26 6.76 24.65
C LYS A 95 -5.14 6.40 25.59
N ARG A 96 -4.87 5.10 25.77
CA ARG A 96 -3.84 4.63 26.71
C ARG A 96 -2.43 4.76 26.15
N GLY A 97 -2.31 4.90 24.84
CA GLY A 97 -1.05 4.82 24.12
C GLY A 97 -0.65 3.37 23.80
N PHE A 98 0.25 3.27 22.86
CA PHE A 98 0.83 2.01 22.40
C PHE A 98 2.32 2.17 22.12
N PRO A 99 3.11 1.10 22.28
CA PRO A 99 4.53 1.16 21.99
C PRO A 99 4.77 1.36 20.50
N VAL A 100 5.63 2.29 20.14
CA VAL A 100 6.05 2.53 18.76
C VAL A 100 6.78 1.29 18.26
N SER A 101 6.32 0.75 17.13
CA SER A 101 6.95 -0.41 16.51
C SER A 101 8.29 -0.06 15.87
N TYR A 102 9.15 -1.06 15.62
CA TYR A 102 10.40 -0.90 14.87
C TYR A 102 10.20 -0.14 13.56
N LYS A 103 9.22 -0.57 12.75
CA LYS A 103 8.89 0.08 11.47
C LYS A 103 8.41 1.52 11.67
N GLY A 104 7.59 1.76 12.71
CA GLY A 104 7.12 3.11 13.07
C GLY A 104 8.25 4.05 13.44
N ALA A 105 9.15 3.62 14.31
CA ALA A 105 10.32 4.39 14.73
C ALA A 105 11.26 4.73 13.56
N LEU A 106 11.56 3.73 12.72
CA LEU A 106 12.38 3.92 11.52
C LEU A 106 11.73 4.94 10.58
N ARG A 107 10.42 4.86 10.41
CA ARG A 107 9.66 5.78 9.57
C ARG A 107 9.69 7.20 10.12
N MET A 108 9.34 7.41 11.38
CA MET A 108 9.37 8.73 12.01
C MET A 108 10.77 9.36 11.90
N LYS A 109 11.84 8.56 12.10
CA LYS A 109 13.22 9.03 11.92
C LYS A 109 13.48 9.51 10.48
N ARG A 110 13.05 8.74 9.46
CA ARG A 110 13.26 9.06 8.04
C ARG A 110 12.45 10.27 7.59
N THR A 111 11.28 10.50 8.18
CA THR A 111 10.36 11.58 7.79
C THR A 111 10.24 12.70 8.82
N ALA A 112 11.13 12.76 9.79
CA ALA A 112 11.08 13.77 10.87
C ALA A 112 10.93 15.21 10.34
N LYS A 113 11.62 15.55 9.25
CA LYS A 113 11.50 16.85 8.58
C LYS A 113 10.08 17.11 8.04
N ILE A 114 9.43 16.09 7.48
CA ILE A 114 8.05 16.21 6.99
C ILE A 114 7.07 16.27 8.15
N LEU A 115 7.29 15.47 9.20
CA LEU A 115 6.46 15.47 10.42
C LEU A 115 6.55 16.76 11.22
N SER A 116 7.59 17.58 11.01
CA SER A 116 7.74 18.89 11.65
C SER A 116 7.12 20.07 10.88
N MET A 117 6.48 19.83 9.72
CA MET A 117 5.99 20.90 8.84
C MET A 117 4.76 21.63 9.37
N THR A 118 3.88 20.92 10.09
CA THR A 118 2.71 21.51 10.73
C THR A 118 2.74 21.28 12.23
N ASP A 119 2.26 22.24 13.01
CA ASP A 119 2.27 22.15 14.47
C ASP A 119 1.52 20.92 14.98
N ALA A 120 0.34 20.63 14.41
CA ALA A 120 -0.46 19.48 14.79
C ALA A 120 0.27 18.14 14.50
N CYS A 121 0.94 18.04 13.35
CA CYS A 121 1.71 16.84 13.02
C CYS A 121 2.95 16.70 13.90
N LYS A 122 3.67 17.79 14.13
CA LYS A 122 4.82 17.84 15.03
C LYS A 122 4.43 17.41 16.45
N ALA A 123 3.36 17.99 17.01
CA ALA A 123 2.88 17.64 18.34
C ALA A 123 2.48 16.16 18.48
N GLN A 124 1.91 15.58 17.42
CA GLN A 124 1.45 14.20 17.46
C GLN A 124 2.58 13.17 17.29
N TYR A 125 3.57 13.42 16.41
CA TYR A 125 4.54 12.43 15.98
C TYR A 125 5.99 12.68 16.38
N LEU A 126 6.28 13.83 16.98
CA LEU A 126 7.59 14.15 17.50
C LEU A 126 7.49 14.45 19.01
N LYS A 127 8.58 14.21 19.73
CA LYS A 127 8.68 14.57 21.15
C LYS A 127 8.80 16.08 21.33
N PRO A 128 8.58 16.64 22.53
CA PRO A 128 8.71 18.06 22.79
C PRO A 128 10.08 18.66 22.39
N ASP A 129 11.12 17.86 22.43
CA ASP A 129 12.47 18.22 21.99
C ASP A 129 12.66 18.21 20.46
N GLY A 130 11.60 17.87 19.70
CA GLY A 130 11.61 17.75 18.23
C GLY A 130 12.16 16.42 17.70
N ASN A 131 12.62 15.53 18.58
CA ASN A 131 13.12 14.22 18.17
C ASN A 131 11.99 13.22 17.87
N PRO A 132 12.18 12.32 16.90
CA PRO A 132 11.21 11.25 16.65
C PRO A 132 11.19 10.24 17.80
N TYR A 133 10.03 9.61 18.01
CA TYR A 133 9.91 8.52 18.96
C TYR A 133 10.76 7.32 18.52
N LYS A 134 11.38 6.65 19.52
CA LYS A 134 12.14 5.42 19.34
C LYS A 134 11.23 4.20 19.47
N GLU A 135 11.71 3.05 19.01
CA GLU A 135 11.03 1.78 19.24
C GLU A 135 10.78 1.54 20.73
N GLY A 136 9.55 1.13 21.06
CA GLY A 136 9.13 0.85 22.44
C GLY A 136 8.68 2.08 23.23
N GLU A 137 9.02 3.31 22.80
CA GLU A 137 8.45 4.52 23.43
C GLU A 137 6.95 4.61 23.14
N PHE A 138 6.17 5.13 24.09
CA PHE A 138 4.71 5.19 23.98
C PHE A 138 4.25 6.47 23.27
N ILE A 139 3.30 6.30 22.36
CA ILE A 139 2.61 7.39 21.67
C ILE A 139 1.11 7.29 21.93
N LYS A 140 0.46 8.43 22.21
CA LYS A 140 -0.99 8.58 22.38
C LYS A 140 -1.57 9.48 21.29
N ASN A 141 -2.88 9.33 21.06
CA ASN A 141 -3.61 10.24 20.18
C ASN A 141 -5.07 10.36 20.66
N ASP A 142 -5.29 11.22 21.65
CA ASP A 142 -6.60 11.42 22.28
C ASP A 142 -7.63 12.00 21.30
N ASP A 143 -7.21 12.94 20.44
CA ASP A 143 -8.06 13.50 19.37
C ASP A 143 -8.53 12.41 18.40
N TYR A 144 -7.61 11.52 18.00
CA TYR A 144 -7.96 10.40 17.11
C TYR A 144 -8.90 9.40 17.79
N ALA A 145 -8.73 9.17 19.10
CA ALA A 145 -9.66 8.35 19.87
C ALA A 145 -11.08 8.94 19.87
N ALA A 146 -11.20 10.25 20.08
CA ALA A 146 -12.49 10.94 20.04
C ALA A 146 -13.17 10.82 18.65
N VAL A 147 -12.39 10.96 17.57
CA VAL A 147 -12.88 10.76 16.20
C VAL A 147 -13.38 9.31 16.01
N LEU A 148 -12.64 8.30 16.46
CA LEU A 148 -13.06 6.91 16.33
C LEU A 148 -14.33 6.59 17.17
N GLU A 149 -14.47 7.21 18.36
CA GLU A 149 -15.70 7.10 19.17
C GLU A 149 -16.90 7.72 18.47
N GLU A 150 -16.72 8.89 17.84
CA GLU A 150 -17.76 9.54 17.05
C GLU A 150 -18.19 8.68 15.86
N ILE A 151 -17.23 8.11 15.13
CA ILE A 151 -17.51 7.18 14.02
C ILE A 151 -18.21 5.93 14.52
N GLY A 152 -17.80 5.36 15.64
CA GLY A 152 -18.44 4.19 16.24
C GLY A 152 -19.89 4.42 16.61
N ARG A 153 -20.22 5.61 17.11
CA ARG A 153 -21.56 6.00 17.56
C ARG A 153 -22.48 6.45 16.42
N SER A 154 -21.98 7.22 15.48
CA SER A 154 -22.76 7.96 14.47
C SER A 154 -22.49 7.54 13.03
N GLY A 155 -21.60 6.54 12.82
CA GLY A 155 -21.13 6.17 11.48
C GLY A 155 -20.19 7.19 10.86
N ASN A 156 -19.95 7.06 9.57
CA ASN A 156 -18.96 7.86 8.84
C ASN A 156 -19.49 9.25 8.39
N ALA A 157 -20.72 9.61 8.78
CA ALA A 157 -21.33 10.86 8.32
C ALA A 157 -20.52 12.10 8.74
N SER A 158 -20.01 12.14 9.97
CA SER A 158 -19.19 13.24 10.46
C SER A 158 -17.92 13.46 9.64
N PHE A 159 -17.29 12.38 9.18
CA PHE A 159 -16.07 12.45 8.37
C PHE A 159 -16.34 12.97 6.94
N TYR A 160 -17.44 12.55 6.31
CA TYR A 160 -17.69 12.86 4.91
C TYR A 160 -18.66 14.04 4.68
N ASN A 161 -19.48 14.41 5.65
CA ASN A 161 -20.52 15.44 5.49
C ASN A 161 -20.91 16.08 6.83
N GLY A 162 -19.98 16.24 7.78
CA GLY A 162 -20.26 16.84 9.10
C GLY A 162 -19.02 17.48 9.70
N SER A 163 -18.94 17.51 11.02
CA SER A 163 -17.94 18.23 11.82
C SER A 163 -16.49 17.96 11.37
N ILE A 164 -16.12 16.73 11.10
CA ILE A 164 -14.76 16.37 10.68
C ILE A 164 -14.48 16.89 9.25
N SER A 165 -15.47 16.80 8.33
CA SER A 165 -15.29 17.37 6.98
C SER A 165 -15.11 18.87 6.97
N GLU A 166 -15.78 19.58 7.90
CA GLU A 166 -15.64 21.03 8.08
C GLU A 166 -14.24 21.40 8.60
N LEU A 167 -13.71 20.62 9.56
CA LEU A 167 -12.33 20.81 10.05
C LEU A 167 -11.30 20.55 8.94
N ILE A 168 -11.50 19.50 8.12
CA ILE A 168 -10.64 19.23 6.98
C ILE A 168 -10.67 20.40 5.98
N GLU A 169 -11.86 20.87 5.58
CA GLU A 169 -11.98 21.97 4.62
C GLU A 169 -11.36 23.26 5.16
N LYS A 170 -11.59 23.57 6.45
CA LYS A 170 -10.98 24.74 7.09
C LYS A 170 -9.45 24.67 7.02
N GLU A 171 -8.85 23.54 7.42
CA GLU A 171 -7.40 23.34 7.38
C GLU A 171 -6.86 23.48 5.95
N MET A 172 -7.57 22.91 4.95
CA MET A 172 -7.19 23.04 3.55
C MET A 172 -7.26 24.49 3.07
N LYS A 173 -8.33 25.23 3.41
CA LYS A 173 -8.51 26.62 3.01
C LYS A 173 -7.46 27.54 3.60
N ASP A 174 -7.13 27.32 4.87
CA ASP A 174 -6.16 28.15 5.60
C ASP A 174 -4.72 27.93 5.11
N ASN A 175 -4.45 26.83 4.38
CA ASN A 175 -3.11 26.41 3.94
C ASN A 175 -3.02 26.05 2.44
N ASP A 176 -3.84 26.66 1.59
CA ASP A 176 -3.83 26.46 0.13
C ASP A 176 -3.96 25.01 -0.33
N GLY A 177 -4.64 24.15 0.43
CA GLY A 177 -4.95 22.79 0.04
C GLY A 177 -6.08 22.72 -0.98
N PHE A 178 -6.14 21.60 -1.71
CA PHE A 178 -7.12 21.42 -2.79
C PHE A 178 -8.42 20.73 -2.37
N LEU A 179 -8.37 19.93 -1.29
CA LEU A 179 -9.50 19.13 -0.82
C LEU A 179 -10.57 20.01 -0.17
N LYS A 180 -11.83 19.83 -0.60
CA LYS A 180 -13.00 20.53 -0.07
C LYS A 180 -13.99 19.53 0.53
N SER A 181 -14.91 19.99 1.38
CA SER A 181 -15.99 19.14 1.92
C SER A 181 -16.88 18.56 0.83
N ALA A 182 -17.06 19.25 -0.28
CA ALA A 182 -17.77 18.73 -1.45
C ALA A 182 -17.11 17.47 -2.05
N ASP A 183 -15.78 17.36 -2.02
CA ASP A 183 -15.04 16.19 -2.48
C ASP A 183 -15.29 15.00 -1.56
N LEU A 184 -15.26 15.25 -0.24
CA LEU A 184 -15.58 14.25 0.77
C LEU A 184 -17.01 13.75 0.63
N LYS A 185 -17.98 14.67 0.54
CA LYS A 185 -19.42 14.36 0.43
C LYS A 185 -19.76 13.49 -0.76
N THR A 186 -19.08 13.70 -1.90
CA THR A 186 -19.33 12.97 -3.14
C THR A 186 -18.49 11.70 -3.30
N TYR A 187 -17.54 11.45 -2.38
CA TYR A 187 -16.69 10.27 -2.44
C TYR A 187 -17.49 8.96 -2.23
N LEU A 188 -17.27 7.99 -3.10
CA LEU A 188 -17.85 6.64 -3.01
C LEU A 188 -16.77 5.58 -3.11
N ALA A 189 -16.79 4.58 -2.24
CA ALA A 189 -16.10 3.31 -2.49
C ALA A 189 -16.81 2.56 -3.61
N ILE A 190 -16.07 1.80 -4.42
CA ILE A 190 -16.62 1.11 -5.59
C ILE A 190 -16.46 -0.39 -5.42
N GLN A 191 -17.56 -1.13 -5.55
CA GLN A 191 -17.50 -2.57 -5.73
C GLN A 191 -17.09 -2.89 -7.16
N LYS A 192 -16.06 -3.72 -7.30
CA LYS A 192 -15.52 -4.15 -8.60
C LYS A 192 -15.50 -5.68 -8.71
N LYS A 193 -15.64 -6.17 -9.94
CA LYS A 193 -15.30 -7.56 -10.25
C LYS A 193 -13.78 -7.71 -10.12
N PRO A 194 -13.27 -8.74 -9.41
CA PRO A 194 -11.84 -8.96 -9.31
C PRO A 194 -11.23 -9.33 -10.68
N ALA A 195 -9.96 -9.01 -10.85
CA ALA A 195 -9.16 -9.62 -11.89
C ALA A 195 -8.94 -11.10 -11.52
N LYS A 196 -9.17 -12.00 -12.49
CA LYS A 196 -9.09 -13.46 -12.31
C LYS A 196 -8.25 -14.06 -13.43
N PHE A 197 -7.36 -14.97 -13.07
CA PHE A 197 -6.55 -15.76 -14.02
C PHE A 197 -6.16 -17.08 -13.41
N GLU A 198 -5.76 -18.00 -14.31
CA GLU A 198 -5.22 -19.31 -13.94
C GLU A 198 -3.69 -19.23 -13.84
N PHE A 199 -3.15 -19.83 -12.77
CA PHE A 199 -1.72 -19.98 -12.57
C PHE A 199 -1.42 -21.36 -11.95
N LEU A 200 -0.77 -22.23 -12.70
CA LEU A 200 -0.42 -23.61 -12.27
C LEU A 200 -1.61 -24.38 -11.70
N GLY A 201 -2.75 -24.34 -12.39
CA GLY A 201 -3.98 -25.03 -11.96
C GLY A 201 -4.63 -24.40 -10.72
N ASN A 202 -4.24 -23.19 -10.35
CA ASN A 202 -4.86 -22.42 -9.29
C ASN A 202 -5.54 -21.17 -9.87
N LYS A 203 -6.70 -20.83 -9.31
CA LYS A 203 -7.42 -19.60 -9.65
C LYS A 203 -6.93 -18.46 -8.79
N VAL A 204 -6.36 -17.45 -9.41
CA VAL A 204 -5.92 -16.23 -8.74
C VAL A 204 -6.99 -15.15 -8.81
N ILE A 205 -7.23 -14.49 -7.69
CA ILE A 205 -8.18 -13.40 -7.50
C ILE A 205 -7.41 -12.23 -6.93
N THR A 206 -7.41 -11.08 -7.63
CA THR A 206 -6.71 -9.86 -7.16
C THR A 206 -7.46 -8.60 -7.54
N ALA A 207 -7.02 -7.45 -7.03
CA ALA A 207 -7.61 -6.17 -7.37
C ALA A 207 -7.43 -5.84 -8.87
N PRO A 208 -8.51 -5.38 -9.55
CA PRO A 208 -8.45 -4.93 -10.93
C PRO A 208 -7.86 -3.51 -11.02
N PRO A 209 -7.64 -2.94 -12.21
CA PRO A 209 -7.24 -1.55 -12.34
C PRO A 209 -8.11 -0.58 -11.50
N PRO A 210 -7.50 0.43 -10.86
CA PRO A 210 -6.14 0.95 -11.08
C PRO A 210 -5.02 0.19 -10.33
N SER A 211 -5.28 -0.96 -9.71
CA SER A 211 -4.22 -1.85 -9.26
C SER A 211 -3.48 -2.47 -10.44
N THR A 212 -2.15 -2.53 -10.35
CA THR A 212 -1.30 -3.18 -11.35
C THR A 212 -0.99 -4.64 -11.02
N GLY A 213 -1.69 -5.22 -10.04
CA GLY A 213 -1.44 -6.58 -9.53
C GLY A 213 -1.52 -7.68 -10.59
N SER A 214 -2.38 -7.54 -11.59
CA SER A 214 -2.48 -8.50 -12.71
C SER A 214 -1.17 -8.69 -13.49
N LEU A 215 -0.32 -7.67 -13.52
CA LEU A 215 0.95 -7.71 -14.26
C LEU A 215 1.98 -8.66 -13.65
N VAL A 216 1.91 -8.93 -12.33
CA VAL A 216 2.77 -9.94 -11.68
C VAL A 216 2.63 -11.29 -12.34
N PHE A 217 1.43 -11.65 -12.75
CA PHE A 217 1.17 -12.94 -13.38
C PHE A 217 1.65 -13.02 -14.83
N SER A 218 1.72 -11.89 -15.55
CA SER A 218 2.40 -11.85 -16.85
C SER A 218 3.90 -12.10 -16.69
N GLY A 219 4.53 -11.52 -15.66
CA GLY A 219 5.91 -11.79 -15.30
C GLY A 219 6.15 -13.25 -14.90
N LEU A 220 5.29 -13.82 -14.05
CA LEU A 220 5.40 -15.22 -13.65
C LEU A 220 5.21 -16.20 -14.82
N ARG A 221 4.30 -15.91 -15.74
CA ARG A 221 4.16 -16.73 -16.99
C ARG A 221 5.41 -16.69 -17.85
N ALA A 222 6.08 -15.51 -17.92
CA ALA A 222 7.33 -15.40 -18.64
C ALA A 222 8.43 -16.30 -18.02
N LEU A 223 8.44 -16.46 -16.69
CA LEU A 223 9.38 -17.38 -16.00
C LEU A 223 9.14 -18.86 -16.35
N MET A 224 7.89 -19.25 -16.55
CA MET A 224 7.55 -20.66 -16.86
C MET A 224 8.04 -21.12 -18.23
N ASN A 225 8.29 -20.20 -19.15
CA ASN A 225 8.77 -20.48 -20.51
C ASN A 225 10.30 -20.48 -20.63
N LEU A 226 11.02 -20.26 -19.54
CA LEU A 226 12.47 -20.20 -19.52
C LEU A 226 13.05 -21.57 -19.12
N THR A 227 14.12 -21.99 -19.82
CA THR A 227 14.72 -23.30 -19.64
C THR A 227 15.45 -23.46 -18.30
N GLU A 228 15.59 -24.68 -17.82
CA GLU A 228 16.19 -25.07 -16.52
C GLU A 228 17.63 -24.60 -16.27
N GLN A 229 18.32 -24.07 -17.29
CA GLN A 229 19.73 -23.67 -17.22
C GLN A 229 19.97 -22.22 -16.78
N THR A 230 18.92 -21.42 -16.56
CA THR A 230 19.09 -19.99 -16.20
C THR A 230 19.06 -19.79 -14.69
N ASP A 231 19.96 -18.96 -14.18
CA ASP A 231 19.99 -18.56 -12.77
C ASP A 231 18.66 -17.94 -12.34
N HIS A 232 18.11 -18.38 -11.20
CA HIS A 232 16.82 -17.94 -10.67
C HIS A 232 16.75 -16.44 -10.43
N GLN A 233 17.85 -15.79 -10.00
CA GLN A 233 17.90 -14.36 -9.79
C GLN A 233 17.81 -13.59 -11.12
N GLU A 234 18.48 -14.09 -12.16
CA GLU A 234 18.38 -13.51 -13.50
C GLU A 234 16.97 -13.65 -14.08
N LEU A 235 16.35 -14.82 -13.93
CA LEU A 235 14.97 -15.04 -14.36
C LEU A 235 14.01 -14.05 -13.70
N LEU A 236 14.10 -13.91 -12.39
CA LEU A 236 13.27 -12.99 -11.62
C LEU A 236 13.52 -11.54 -12.03
N ALA A 237 14.78 -11.12 -12.17
CA ALA A 237 15.12 -9.74 -12.61
C ALA A 237 14.53 -9.43 -13.99
N ARG A 238 14.68 -10.33 -14.98
CA ARG A 238 14.10 -10.15 -16.32
C ARG A 238 12.57 -10.10 -16.31
N ALA A 239 11.92 -10.96 -15.51
CA ALA A 239 10.46 -10.94 -15.35
C ALA A 239 9.96 -9.64 -14.74
N MET A 240 10.67 -9.10 -13.75
CA MET A 240 10.35 -7.81 -13.14
C MET A 240 10.50 -6.66 -14.13
N LEU A 241 11.60 -6.61 -14.89
CA LEU A 241 11.82 -5.59 -15.92
C LEU A 241 10.73 -5.62 -17.00
N LYS A 242 10.34 -6.84 -17.43
CA LYS A 242 9.22 -7.00 -18.37
C LYS A 242 7.90 -6.51 -17.77
N MET A 243 7.59 -6.90 -16.55
CA MET A 243 6.38 -6.46 -15.83
C MET A 243 6.30 -4.93 -15.75
N PHE A 244 7.39 -4.25 -15.39
CA PHE A 244 7.41 -2.79 -15.33
C PHE A 244 7.35 -2.13 -16.70
N SER A 245 7.94 -2.75 -17.73
CA SER A 245 7.77 -2.31 -19.12
C SER A 245 6.31 -2.38 -19.57
N ASP A 246 5.62 -3.49 -19.26
CA ASP A 246 4.20 -3.67 -19.57
C ASP A 246 3.32 -2.66 -18.79
N ARG A 247 3.69 -2.39 -17.53
CA ARG A 247 3.02 -1.38 -16.70
C ARG A 247 3.10 0.01 -17.33
N ARG A 248 4.28 0.46 -17.72
CA ARG A 248 4.45 1.78 -18.36
C ARG A 248 3.60 1.92 -19.61
N ARG A 249 3.51 0.88 -20.43
CA ARG A 249 2.70 0.89 -21.65
C ARG A 249 1.19 0.93 -21.38
N GLY A 250 0.73 0.22 -20.35
CA GLY A 250 -0.71 0.07 -20.07
C GLY A 250 -1.29 1.11 -19.11
N PHE A 251 -0.48 1.60 -18.17
CA PHE A 251 -0.96 2.44 -17.06
C PHE A 251 -0.25 3.79 -16.95
N GLY A 252 0.74 4.07 -17.81
CA GLY A 252 1.60 5.24 -17.70
C GLY A 252 2.64 5.13 -16.58
N ASN A 253 3.46 6.16 -16.45
CA ASN A 253 4.48 6.23 -15.41
C ASN A 253 3.85 6.58 -14.06
N LEU A 254 4.32 5.90 -13.01
CA LEU A 254 4.15 6.37 -11.63
C LEU A 254 5.33 7.27 -11.27
N GLN A 255 5.05 8.25 -10.40
CA GLN A 255 6.12 9.04 -9.84
C GLN A 255 7.09 8.14 -9.06
N GLY A 256 8.39 8.33 -9.30
CA GLY A 256 9.44 7.55 -8.65
C GLY A 256 9.84 6.26 -9.36
N GLU A 257 9.23 5.90 -10.49
CA GLU A 257 9.76 4.84 -11.35
C GLU A 257 11.14 5.25 -11.90
N GLY A 258 12.15 4.43 -11.63
CA GLY A 258 13.52 4.66 -12.13
C GLY A 258 14.50 5.26 -11.14
N THR A 259 14.08 5.66 -9.95
CA THR A 259 15.01 6.06 -8.89
C THR A 259 14.86 5.13 -7.69
N ALA A 260 15.87 4.36 -7.39
CA ALA A 260 15.94 3.52 -6.20
C ALA A 260 15.89 4.33 -4.89
N HIS A 261 15.99 5.65 -4.97
CA HIS A 261 15.97 6.59 -3.84
C HIS A 261 14.63 7.28 -3.61
N THR A 262 13.64 7.13 -4.50
CA THR A 262 12.35 7.73 -4.23
C THR A 262 11.59 6.92 -3.22
N ALA A 263 11.53 7.51 -2.08
CA ALA A 263 10.59 7.31 -0.98
C ALA A 263 9.84 5.97 -1.05
N GLU A 264 10.35 5.00 -0.35
CA GLU A 264 9.56 3.84 0.06
C GLU A 264 8.18 4.33 0.49
N SER A 265 7.12 3.84 -0.14
CA SER A 265 5.78 3.96 0.40
C SER A 265 5.71 3.10 1.67
N ALA A 266 6.31 3.62 2.74
CA ALA A 266 6.44 2.91 3.99
C ALA A 266 5.17 2.94 4.84
N GLU A 267 4.17 3.72 4.43
CA GLU A 267 2.88 3.86 5.10
C GLU A 267 1.83 2.85 4.62
N THR A 268 2.19 1.92 3.75
CA THR A 268 1.29 0.85 3.33
C THR A 268 1.19 -0.22 4.41
N THR A 269 -0.03 -0.67 4.67
CA THR A 269 -0.35 -1.79 5.54
C THR A 269 -1.04 -2.87 4.72
N SER A 270 -0.69 -4.13 4.97
CA SER A 270 -1.37 -5.30 4.41
C SER A 270 -1.82 -6.23 5.53
N LEU A 271 -3.03 -6.76 5.40
CA LEU A 271 -3.65 -7.67 6.35
C LEU A 271 -4.33 -8.81 5.59
N CYS A 272 -4.09 -10.03 6.04
CA CYS A 272 -4.76 -11.23 5.54
C CYS A 272 -5.56 -11.87 6.66
N THR A 273 -6.78 -12.30 6.37
CA THR A 273 -7.62 -13.10 7.28
C THR A 273 -8.23 -14.28 6.55
N LEU A 274 -8.39 -15.36 7.27
CA LEU A 274 -9.06 -16.58 6.83
C LEU A 274 -9.81 -17.15 8.04
N ASP A 275 -11.12 -17.40 7.89
CA ASP A 275 -11.92 -18.02 8.94
C ASP A 275 -12.09 -19.54 8.72
N ASN A 276 -12.69 -20.20 9.71
CA ASN A 276 -12.93 -21.65 9.69
C ASN A 276 -14.03 -22.07 8.68
N GLU A 277 -14.81 -21.12 8.17
CA GLU A 277 -15.77 -21.35 7.09
C GLU A 277 -15.12 -21.27 5.70
N GLY A 278 -13.83 -20.91 5.63
CA GLY A 278 -13.07 -20.73 4.39
C GLY A 278 -13.27 -19.36 3.73
N ASN A 279 -13.91 -18.40 4.41
CA ASN A 279 -13.98 -17.03 3.90
C ASN A 279 -12.62 -16.36 4.09
N ALA A 280 -12.19 -15.60 3.09
CA ALA A 280 -10.89 -14.94 3.12
C ALA A 280 -10.99 -13.46 2.75
N VAL A 281 -10.21 -12.63 3.44
CA VAL A 281 -10.05 -11.22 3.10
C VAL A 281 -8.56 -10.88 3.02
N CYS A 282 -8.18 -10.19 1.95
CA CYS A 282 -6.90 -9.54 1.86
C CYS A 282 -7.11 -8.03 1.67
N LEU A 283 -6.60 -7.25 2.60
CA LEU A 283 -6.66 -5.80 2.63
C LEU A 283 -5.27 -5.22 2.40
N THR A 284 -5.14 -4.26 1.49
CA THR A 284 -3.93 -3.42 1.37
C THR A 284 -4.35 -1.97 1.19
N TYR A 285 -3.92 -1.09 2.10
CA TYR A 285 -4.24 0.32 2.04
C TYR A 285 -3.08 1.20 2.52
N SER A 286 -3.09 2.49 2.17
CA SER A 286 -1.92 3.33 2.34
C SER A 286 -2.26 4.82 2.42
N ASN A 287 -1.52 5.55 3.26
CA ASN A 287 -1.36 7.00 3.12
C ASN A 287 -0.39 7.39 1.99
N ASN A 288 0.15 6.42 1.25
CA ASN A 288 1.35 6.52 0.43
C ASN A 288 2.58 6.84 1.32
N ASN A 289 3.09 8.07 1.33
CA ASN A 289 4.17 8.49 2.25
C ASN A 289 3.72 9.42 3.37
N HIS A 290 2.45 9.69 3.49
CA HIS A 290 1.76 10.76 4.21
C HIS A 290 2.18 12.19 3.78
N SER A 291 1.24 13.13 3.92
CA SER A 291 1.44 14.54 3.54
C SER A 291 2.30 15.35 4.53
N GLY A 292 2.46 14.87 5.76
CA GLY A 292 2.97 15.68 6.88
C GLY A 292 1.91 16.57 7.51
N VAL A 293 0.64 16.39 7.16
CA VAL A 293 -0.48 17.15 7.67
C VAL A 293 -1.34 16.27 8.58
N VAL A 294 -1.49 16.68 9.83
CA VAL A 294 -2.51 16.20 10.76
C VAL A 294 -3.60 17.27 10.83
N ILE A 295 -4.85 16.89 10.67
CA ILE A 295 -5.97 17.82 10.82
C ILE A 295 -6.11 18.19 12.30
N PRO A 296 -5.96 19.46 12.67
CA PRO A 296 -6.03 19.91 14.06
C PRO A 296 -7.34 19.48 14.74
N GLY A 297 -7.25 19.03 15.99
CA GLY A 297 -8.39 18.54 16.77
C GLY A 297 -8.96 17.19 16.36
N THR A 298 -8.33 16.49 15.38
CA THR A 298 -8.78 15.17 14.93
C THR A 298 -7.72 14.09 15.07
N GLY A 299 -6.45 14.45 15.17
CA GLY A 299 -5.33 13.52 15.14
C GLY A 299 -5.19 12.69 13.87
N ILE A 300 -5.92 13.02 12.79
CA ILE A 300 -5.93 12.29 11.52
C ILE A 300 -4.74 12.73 10.67
N LEU A 301 -3.80 11.80 10.45
CA LEU A 301 -2.71 12.00 9.49
C LEU A 301 -3.23 11.75 8.06
N MET A 302 -3.09 12.76 7.20
CA MET A 302 -3.58 12.73 5.84
C MET A 302 -2.60 12.07 4.86
N ASN A 303 -3.17 11.43 3.84
CA ASN A 303 -2.43 10.84 2.74
C ASN A 303 -1.73 11.90 1.88
N ASN A 304 -0.79 11.43 1.01
CA ASN A 304 -0.24 12.22 -0.09
C ASN A 304 -0.41 11.47 -1.43
N GLN A 305 -1.61 10.92 -1.67
CA GLN A 305 -1.84 10.10 -2.86
C GLN A 305 -1.92 10.93 -4.17
N MET A 306 -1.95 12.26 -4.12
CA MET A 306 -1.73 13.08 -5.31
C MET A 306 -0.34 12.85 -5.93
N ALA A 307 0.64 12.43 -5.13
CA ALA A 307 1.96 12.03 -5.60
C ALA A 307 1.96 10.80 -6.53
N LEU A 308 0.88 10.02 -6.54
CA LEU A 308 0.78 8.84 -7.40
C LEU A 308 0.37 9.17 -8.83
N PHE A 309 -0.16 10.36 -9.09
CA PHE A 309 -0.53 10.80 -10.42
C PHE A 309 0.66 11.33 -11.24
N SER A 310 0.54 11.24 -12.55
CA SER A 310 1.40 11.99 -13.47
C SER A 310 0.87 13.43 -13.59
N PRO A 311 1.71 14.45 -13.43
CA PRO A 311 1.31 15.84 -13.68
C PRO A 311 1.33 16.20 -15.19
N TRP A 312 1.73 15.27 -16.06
CA TRP A 312 1.83 15.50 -17.50
C TRP A 312 0.53 15.16 -18.22
N PRO A 313 0.11 15.96 -19.22
CA PRO A 313 -1.03 15.65 -20.06
C PRO A 313 -0.77 14.42 -20.94
N ASN A 314 -1.87 13.81 -21.41
CA ASN A 314 -1.83 12.63 -22.28
C ASN A 314 -1.18 11.38 -21.65
N ASN A 315 -1.01 11.36 -20.34
CA ASN A 315 -0.56 10.18 -19.61
C ASN A 315 -1.79 9.41 -19.09
N PRO A 316 -1.86 8.07 -19.25
CA PRO A 316 -2.96 7.27 -18.71
C PRO A 316 -3.19 7.48 -17.20
N ASN A 317 -2.18 7.93 -16.47
CA ASN A 317 -2.23 8.25 -15.05
C ASN A 317 -2.17 9.76 -14.77
N GLU A 318 -2.55 10.60 -15.70
CA GLU A 318 -2.59 12.06 -15.49
C GLU A 318 -3.55 12.46 -14.37
N VAL A 319 -3.26 13.60 -13.74
CA VAL A 319 -4.15 14.21 -12.74
C VAL A 319 -5.44 14.65 -13.43
N SER A 320 -6.58 14.19 -12.92
CA SER A 320 -7.89 14.67 -13.36
C SER A 320 -8.94 14.48 -12.28
N LYS A 321 -9.96 15.32 -12.29
CA LYS A 321 -11.08 15.37 -11.37
C LYS A 321 -11.66 14.00 -11.04
N GLY A 322 -11.72 13.66 -9.76
CA GLY A 322 -12.36 12.44 -9.26
C GLY A 322 -11.66 11.12 -9.65
N LYS A 323 -10.53 11.18 -10.36
CA LYS A 323 -9.78 10.02 -10.80
C LYS A 323 -9.07 9.35 -9.63
N ARG A 324 -8.96 8.02 -9.68
CA ARG A 324 -8.12 7.21 -8.79
C ARG A 324 -6.75 7.00 -9.42
N PRO A 325 -5.66 7.19 -8.67
CA PRO A 325 -4.31 6.98 -9.20
C PRO A 325 -4.01 5.50 -9.42
N VAL A 326 -3.10 5.21 -10.32
CA VAL A 326 -2.52 3.87 -10.49
C VAL A 326 -1.78 3.46 -9.23
N SER A 327 -1.92 2.20 -8.83
CA SER A 327 -1.37 1.68 -7.59
C SER A 327 -0.67 0.34 -7.76
N SER A 328 0.42 0.15 -7.02
CA SER A 328 1.11 -1.15 -6.87
C SER A 328 0.48 -2.07 -5.82
N MET A 329 -0.48 -1.60 -5.05
CA MET A 329 -1.17 -2.42 -4.06
C MET A 329 -1.89 -3.59 -4.72
N MET A 330 -1.63 -4.81 -4.23
CA MET A 330 -2.03 -6.06 -4.88
C MET A 330 -2.50 -7.09 -3.84
N PRO A 331 -3.56 -6.80 -3.08
CA PRO A 331 -4.17 -7.83 -2.25
C PRO A 331 -4.66 -8.98 -3.13
N SER A 332 -4.35 -10.24 -2.74
CA SER A 332 -4.64 -11.41 -3.58
C SER A 332 -5.10 -12.61 -2.77
N ILE A 333 -5.98 -13.40 -3.36
CA ILE A 333 -6.45 -14.70 -2.85
C ILE A 333 -6.27 -15.73 -3.96
N ILE A 334 -5.67 -16.86 -3.63
CA ILE A 334 -5.44 -17.96 -4.56
C ILE A 334 -6.24 -19.17 -4.11
N LEU A 335 -7.04 -19.70 -5.02
CA LEU A 335 -7.89 -20.86 -4.80
C LEU A 335 -7.38 -22.07 -5.56
N LYS A 336 -7.52 -23.25 -4.95
CA LYS A 336 -7.41 -24.54 -5.62
C LYS A 336 -8.70 -25.30 -5.40
N ASN A 337 -9.35 -25.73 -6.47
CA ASN A 337 -10.65 -26.44 -6.41
C ASN A 337 -11.70 -25.69 -5.58
N ASN A 338 -11.79 -24.35 -5.76
CA ASN A 338 -12.67 -23.44 -5.01
C ASN A 338 -12.40 -23.35 -3.49
N SER A 339 -11.31 -23.92 -2.99
CA SER A 339 -10.87 -23.74 -1.60
C SER A 339 -9.69 -22.77 -1.55
N VAL A 340 -9.60 -21.98 -0.49
CA VAL A 340 -8.48 -21.05 -0.30
C VAL A 340 -7.19 -21.87 -0.13
N LYS A 341 -6.20 -21.59 -0.99
CA LYS A 341 -4.84 -22.14 -0.91
C LYS A 341 -3.88 -21.15 -0.27
N LEU A 342 -4.01 -19.88 -0.64
CA LEU A 342 -3.11 -18.82 -0.20
C LEU A 342 -3.82 -17.47 -0.21
N VAL A 343 -3.69 -16.70 0.86
CA VAL A 343 -4.06 -15.29 0.94
C VAL A 343 -2.79 -14.50 1.14
N LEU A 344 -2.52 -13.49 0.31
CA LEU A 344 -1.28 -12.73 0.41
C LEU A 344 -1.42 -11.28 -0.04
N GLY A 345 -0.68 -10.41 0.64
CA GLY A 345 -0.53 -9.01 0.30
C GLY A 345 0.79 -8.46 0.84
N ALA A 346 1.16 -7.28 0.40
CA ALA A 346 2.43 -6.69 0.79
C ALA A 346 2.36 -5.16 0.93
N SER A 347 3.35 -4.61 1.62
CA SER A 347 3.68 -3.18 1.63
C SER A 347 5.05 -2.93 1.01
N GLY A 348 5.31 -1.73 0.44
CA GLY A 348 6.63 -1.40 -0.11
C GLY A 348 6.60 -0.73 -1.49
N SER A 349 5.58 0.06 -1.83
CA SER A 349 5.49 0.77 -3.11
C SER A 349 5.61 -0.16 -4.32
N THR A 350 6.50 0.15 -5.28
CA THR A 350 6.77 -0.68 -6.47
C THR A 350 7.41 -2.03 -6.11
N ARG A 351 7.91 -2.20 -4.87
CA ARG A 351 8.42 -3.50 -4.38
C ARG A 351 7.31 -4.47 -3.99
N ILE A 352 6.06 -4.03 -3.86
CA ILE A 352 4.91 -4.91 -3.60
C ILE A 352 4.82 -6.00 -4.67
N PRO A 353 4.66 -5.68 -5.97
CA PRO A 353 4.54 -6.71 -7.00
C PRO A 353 5.78 -7.59 -7.12
N THR A 354 6.98 -7.06 -6.97
CA THR A 354 8.20 -7.86 -7.09
C THR A 354 8.45 -8.80 -5.91
N SER A 355 8.06 -8.38 -4.69
CA SER A 355 8.12 -9.26 -3.53
C SER A 355 7.09 -10.39 -3.61
N LEU A 356 5.85 -10.06 -4.02
CA LEU A 356 4.83 -11.08 -4.23
C LEU A 356 5.19 -12.04 -5.36
N MET A 357 5.79 -11.55 -6.45
CA MET A 357 6.31 -12.39 -7.54
C MET A 357 7.33 -13.41 -7.02
N GLN A 358 8.28 -13.00 -6.19
CA GLN A 358 9.30 -13.88 -5.61
C GLN A 358 8.69 -14.92 -4.66
N VAL A 359 7.75 -14.48 -3.79
CA VAL A 359 7.06 -15.42 -2.89
C VAL A 359 6.27 -16.45 -3.68
N LEU A 360 5.51 -16.05 -4.69
CA LEU A 360 4.75 -16.95 -5.54
C LEU A 360 5.65 -17.91 -6.35
N TYR A 361 6.76 -17.38 -6.88
CA TYR A 361 7.76 -18.20 -7.59
C TYR A 361 8.36 -19.27 -6.68
N ARG A 362 8.82 -18.90 -5.48
CA ARG A 362 9.40 -19.83 -4.51
C ARG A 362 8.38 -20.87 -4.03
N PHE A 363 7.18 -20.42 -3.71
CA PHE A 363 6.13 -21.28 -3.18
C PHE A 363 5.62 -22.30 -4.22
N PHE A 364 5.30 -21.85 -5.45
CA PHE A 364 4.67 -22.69 -6.45
C PHE A 364 5.64 -23.40 -7.40
N LEU A 365 6.78 -22.80 -7.73
CA LEU A 365 7.73 -23.34 -8.71
C LEU A 365 8.96 -23.99 -8.07
N GLN A 366 9.36 -23.52 -6.88
CA GLN A 366 10.45 -24.13 -6.12
C GLN A 366 9.95 -25.03 -4.98
N ASN A 367 8.65 -25.16 -4.78
CA ASN A 367 8.03 -25.96 -3.70
C ASN A 367 8.56 -25.64 -2.29
N LYS A 368 8.92 -24.38 -2.03
CA LYS A 368 9.39 -23.95 -0.71
C LYS A 368 8.22 -23.79 0.26
N SER A 369 8.50 -23.93 1.56
CA SER A 369 7.53 -23.57 2.60
C SER A 369 7.13 -22.10 2.48
N LEU A 370 5.93 -21.74 2.97
CA LEU A 370 5.50 -20.34 2.98
C LEU A 370 6.47 -19.44 3.76
N ILE A 371 7.01 -19.95 4.86
CA ILE A 371 7.99 -19.25 5.71
C ILE A 371 9.24 -18.94 4.89
N ASP A 372 9.85 -19.95 4.25
CA ASP A 372 11.06 -19.78 3.46
C ASP A 372 10.81 -18.86 2.26
N ALA A 373 9.67 -19.02 1.57
CA ALA A 373 9.31 -18.19 0.42
C ALA A 373 9.26 -16.70 0.78
N ILE A 374 8.80 -16.36 2.01
CA ILE A 374 8.71 -14.98 2.50
C ILE A 374 10.05 -14.47 3.05
N THR A 375 10.78 -15.31 3.80
CA THR A 375 11.95 -14.88 4.56
C THR A 375 13.25 -14.85 3.77
N GLU A 376 13.35 -15.60 2.68
CA GLU A 376 14.53 -15.58 1.82
C GLU A 376 14.87 -14.19 1.28
N PRO A 377 16.19 -13.95 1.03
CA PRO A 377 16.66 -12.69 0.46
C PRO A 377 15.93 -12.34 -0.85
N LYS A 378 15.63 -11.06 -1.02
CA LYS A 378 14.85 -10.53 -2.15
C LYS A 378 15.71 -9.63 -3.04
N LEU A 379 15.33 -9.56 -4.30
CA LEU A 379 15.82 -8.56 -5.26
C LEU A 379 14.65 -7.76 -5.86
N HIS A 380 14.96 -6.62 -6.45
CA HIS A 380 14.00 -5.77 -7.13
C HIS A 380 14.69 -5.13 -8.34
N ALA A 381 14.21 -5.45 -9.52
CA ALA A 381 14.68 -4.87 -10.78
C ALA A 381 13.60 -3.99 -11.38
N GLU A 382 13.90 -2.71 -11.53
CA GLU A 382 12.97 -1.70 -12.10
C GLU A 382 13.77 -0.68 -12.89
N SER A 383 13.30 -0.39 -14.11
CA SER A 383 13.94 0.57 -15.03
C SER A 383 15.43 0.29 -15.20
N GLU A 384 16.30 1.10 -14.65
CA GLU A 384 17.75 1.02 -14.78
C GLU A 384 18.45 0.51 -13.51
N THR A 385 17.70 0.00 -12.53
CA THR A 385 18.27 -0.34 -11.22
C THR A 385 17.95 -1.78 -10.82
N LEU A 386 18.94 -2.45 -10.26
CA LEU A 386 18.79 -3.69 -9.51
C LEU A 386 19.13 -3.42 -8.03
N LEU A 387 18.12 -3.47 -7.18
CA LEU A 387 18.25 -3.45 -5.73
C LEU A 387 18.22 -4.88 -5.20
N ALA A 388 19.08 -5.23 -4.26
CA ALA A 388 19.06 -6.56 -3.64
C ALA A 388 19.38 -6.49 -2.15
N ASP A 389 18.84 -7.44 -1.38
CA ASP A 389 19.24 -7.68 -0.01
C ASP A 389 20.75 -7.99 0.04
N GLU A 390 21.41 -7.62 1.13
CA GLU A 390 22.86 -7.79 1.34
C GLU A 390 23.32 -9.24 1.10
N ASP A 391 22.52 -10.22 1.52
CA ASP A 391 22.82 -11.65 1.34
C ASP A 391 22.91 -12.07 -0.15
N LEU A 392 22.43 -11.25 -1.08
CA LEU A 392 22.52 -11.48 -2.52
C LEU A 392 23.63 -10.65 -3.20
N HIS A 393 24.40 -9.85 -2.45
CA HIS A 393 25.37 -8.90 -3.01
C HIS A 393 26.28 -9.52 -4.07
N GLU A 394 26.96 -10.62 -3.74
CA GLU A 394 27.92 -11.30 -4.61
C GLU A 394 27.30 -11.78 -5.95
N LYS A 395 26.02 -12.14 -5.94
CA LYS A 395 25.28 -12.59 -7.12
C LYS A 395 24.63 -11.43 -7.87
N ALA A 396 24.08 -10.47 -7.13
CA ALA A 396 23.31 -9.37 -7.70
C ALA A 396 24.18 -8.34 -8.42
N MET A 397 25.42 -8.08 -7.94
CA MET A 397 26.33 -7.12 -8.59
C MET A 397 26.75 -7.58 -10.00
N PRO A 398 27.24 -8.80 -10.23
CA PRO A 398 27.53 -9.30 -11.57
C PRO A 398 26.28 -9.36 -12.47
N LEU A 399 25.12 -9.73 -11.89
CA LEU A 399 23.85 -9.76 -12.60
C LEU A 399 23.44 -8.36 -13.07
N ALA A 400 23.55 -7.34 -12.25
CA ALA A 400 23.26 -5.97 -12.65
C ALA A 400 24.12 -5.54 -13.82
N LYS A 401 25.45 -5.81 -13.77
CA LYS A 401 26.37 -5.55 -14.88
C LYS A 401 25.96 -6.29 -16.17
N LYS A 402 25.59 -7.57 -16.07
CA LYS A 402 25.12 -8.38 -17.20
C LYS A 402 23.85 -7.82 -17.84
N LEU A 403 22.94 -7.25 -17.03
CA LEU A 403 21.68 -6.67 -17.49
C LEU A 403 21.76 -5.18 -17.85
N GLY A 404 22.92 -4.55 -17.72
CA GLY A 404 23.10 -3.11 -17.97
C GLY A 404 22.42 -2.22 -16.92
N LEU A 405 22.24 -2.72 -15.69
CA LEU A 405 21.56 -2.03 -14.60
C LEU A 405 22.57 -1.45 -13.59
N ARG A 406 22.19 -0.36 -12.93
CA ARG A 406 22.89 0.13 -11.75
C ARG A 406 22.58 -0.76 -10.55
N TYR A 407 23.62 -1.28 -9.91
CA TYR A 407 23.44 -2.05 -8.69
C TYR A 407 23.29 -1.14 -7.48
N GLN A 408 22.37 -1.52 -6.59
CA GLN A 408 22.19 -0.88 -5.30
C GLN A 408 22.01 -1.96 -4.22
N ASN A 409 22.77 -1.83 -3.13
CA ASN A 409 22.65 -2.71 -1.97
C ASN A 409 21.56 -2.20 -1.02
N SER A 410 20.74 -3.12 -0.51
CA SER A 410 19.81 -2.87 0.60
C SER A 410 20.48 -3.42 1.87
N PRO A 411 20.87 -2.57 2.83
CA PRO A 411 21.57 -3.03 4.03
C PRO A 411 20.72 -4.03 4.82
N GLY A 412 21.28 -5.19 5.09
CA GLY A 412 20.58 -6.26 5.80
C GLY A 412 19.32 -6.73 5.06
N ARG A 413 18.30 -7.10 5.82
CA ARG A 413 16.96 -7.48 5.34
C ARG A 413 15.95 -6.46 5.84
N ASP A 414 16.09 -5.23 5.42
CA ASP A 414 15.22 -4.15 5.87
C ASP A 414 13.87 -4.09 5.07
N THR A 415 13.02 -3.15 5.44
CA THR A 415 11.69 -2.98 4.86
C THR A 415 11.70 -2.45 3.44
N SER A 416 12.87 -2.06 2.90
CA SER A 416 13.00 -1.50 1.54
C SER A 416 12.64 -2.49 0.44
N MET A 417 12.80 -3.81 0.71
CA MET A 417 12.53 -4.86 -0.27
C MET A 417 11.06 -5.32 -0.32
N GLY A 418 10.18 -4.65 0.39
CA GLY A 418 8.78 -5.01 0.50
C GLY A 418 8.52 -6.07 1.58
N VAL A 419 7.41 -5.91 2.28
CA VAL A 419 7.01 -6.69 3.46
C VAL A 419 5.74 -7.46 3.16
N VAL A 420 5.81 -8.79 3.17
CA VAL A 420 4.71 -9.68 2.78
C VAL A 420 4.00 -10.22 4.02
N GLN A 421 2.66 -10.26 3.95
CA GLN A 421 1.80 -10.96 4.90
C GLN A 421 1.06 -12.05 4.13
N ALA A 422 1.02 -13.27 4.66
CA ALA A 422 0.32 -14.35 3.97
C ALA A 422 -0.25 -15.38 4.95
N ILE A 423 -1.31 -16.06 4.49
CA ILE A 423 -1.92 -17.23 5.12
C ILE A 423 -2.00 -18.32 4.07
N GLN A 424 -1.44 -19.50 4.36
CA GLN A 424 -1.59 -20.72 3.59
C GLN A 424 -2.59 -21.63 4.30
N LEU A 425 -3.43 -22.30 3.53
CA LEU A 425 -4.20 -23.45 3.97
C LEU A 425 -3.68 -24.68 3.22
N ASP A 426 -3.26 -25.71 3.94
CA ASP A 426 -2.83 -26.97 3.36
C ASP A 426 -4.00 -27.93 3.04
N THR A 427 -3.69 -29.10 2.46
CA THR A 427 -4.71 -30.10 2.12
C THR A 427 -5.39 -30.75 3.33
N GLY A 428 -4.80 -30.62 4.52
CA GLY A 428 -5.34 -31.08 5.80
C GLY A 428 -6.13 -30.00 6.55
N ASN A 429 -6.42 -28.87 5.91
CA ASN A 429 -7.02 -27.68 6.53
C ASN A 429 -6.20 -27.08 7.69
N LEU A 430 -4.89 -27.34 7.72
CA LEU A 430 -4.00 -26.70 8.66
C LEU A 430 -3.57 -25.34 8.12
N ALA A 431 -3.82 -24.28 8.90
CA ALA A 431 -3.46 -22.93 8.54
C ALA A 431 -2.03 -22.59 8.99
N THR A 432 -1.28 -21.93 8.11
CA THR A 432 0.02 -21.32 8.41
C THR A 432 -0.07 -19.83 8.13
N ALA A 433 0.04 -19.00 9.17
CA ALA A 433 0.02 -17.55 9.05
C ALA A 433 1.42 -16.98 9.23
N VAL A 434 1.92 -16.21 8.26
CA VAL A 434 3.28 -15.66 8.25
C VAL A 434 3.24 -14.14 8.08
N GLY A 435 3.81 -13.44 9.06
CA GLY A 435 4.17 -12.03 8.92
C GLY A 435 5.66 -11.89 8.60
N ASP A 436 6.01 -11.09 7.61
CA ASP A 436 7.40 -10.88 7.20
C ASP A 436 8.26 -10.34 8.36
N PRO A 437 9.33 -11.03 8.75
CA PRO A 437 10.18 -10.63 9.87
C PRO A 437 10.92 -9.30 9.63
N ARG A 438 11.05 -8.84 8.36
CA ARG A 438 11.67 -7.54 8.03
C ARG A 438 10.99 -6.38 8.75
N ALA A 439 9.66 -6.45 8.95
CA ALA A 439 8.89 -5.45 9.68
C ALA A 439 8.39 -5.98 11.03
N ARG A 440 8.96 -7.09 11.52
CA ARG A 440 8.44 -7.83 12.69
C ARG A 440 6.94 -8.12 12.60
N GLY A 441 6.49 -8.46 11.37
CA GLY A 441 5.14 -8.90 11.12
C GLY A 441 4.81 -10.18 11.91
N LYS A 442 3.54 -10.36 12.23
CA LYS A 442 3.08 -11.52 13.00
C LYS A 442 2.01 -12.26 12.22
N GLY A 443 2.06 -13.58 12.24
CA GLY A 443 0.97 -14.48 11.92
C GLY A 443 0.36 -15.00 13.23
N LEU A 444 -0.96 -15.16 13.25
CA LEU A 444 -1.70 -15.71 14.38
C LEU A 444 -2.69 -16.74 13.84
N VAL A 445 -2.71 -17.91 14.43
CA VAL A 445 -3.72 -18.96 14.22
C VAL A 445 -4.40 -19.20 15.57
N ILE A 446 -5.73 -19.08 15.62
CA ILE A 446 -6.57 -19.19 16.83
C ILE A 446 -7.64 -20.25 16.65
#